data_0db7fa0cf5784722ea6125d864563ab0
#
_entry.id   0db7fa0cf5784722ea6125d864563ab0
#
_cell.length_a   1.000
_cell.length_b   1.000
_cell.length_c   1.000
_cell.angle_alpha   90.00
_cell.angle_beta   90.00
_cell.angle_gamma   90.00
#
_symmetry.space_group_name_H-M   'P 1'
#
loop_
_entity.id
_entity.type
_entity.pdbx_description
1 polymer ?
#
loop_
_entity_poly.entity_id
_entity_poly.type
_entity_poly.pdbx_seq_one_letter_code
_entity_poly.pdbx_strand_id
1 'polypeptide(L)'
;LVAGRIPTVFVMMTGSALAIPWEAKHVPAILNAWYGGQYGGEAIADVLFGDYNPSGKLPVTFYAKDSDLPDFESYDMQGRTYRYFKGKALYPFGYGLSYTDFRYSSLKMPTARNTTDKEIPVTVTVKNTGKMDGEEVVQLYISHPDKKILVPVTALKGFKRIYLKAGEAKQITFSLSSEDLSCVDENGIRKVLPGTVKIQVGGCSPVATLTAPLKTVETALKLTGDTYTIDK
;
A
#
# COMPACT_ATOMS: atom_id res chain seq x y z
N LEU A 1 22.94 2.13 22.37
CA LEU A 1 23.45 1.62 23.67
C LEU A 1 22.33 1.19 24.63
N VAL A 2 21.15 1.78 24.55
CA VAL A 2 20.03 1.55 25.48
C VAL A 2 19.03 0.50 24.94
N ALA A 3 18.79 0.47 23.64
CA ALA A 3 17.77 -0.35 22.99
C ALA A 3 17.86 -1.89 23.20
N GLY A 4 18.99 -2.40 23.68
CA GLY A 4 19.15 -3.82 23.99
C GLY A 4 18.98 -4.20 25.46
N ARG A 5 18.78 -3.21 26.36
CA ARG A 5 18.72 -3.41 27.81
C ARG A 5 17.43 -2.91 28.45
N ILE A 6 16.78 -1.95 27.86
CA ILE A 6 15.55 -1.32 28.36
C ILE A 6 14.53 -1.33 27.23
N PRO A 7 13.27 -1.68 27.47
CA PRO A 7 12.18 -1.50 26.50
C PRO A 7 12.18 -0.07 25.96
N THR A 8 12.38 0.08 24.67
CA THR A 8 12.58 1.38 24.02
C THR A 8 11.62 1.54 22.86
N VAL A 9 10.97 2.68 22.77
CA VAL A 9 10.18 3.09 21.60
C VAL A 9 10.88 4.28 20.94
N PHE A 10 11.10 4.20 19.65
CA PHE A 10 11.62 5.31 18.86
C PHE A 10 10.46 6.11 18.25
N VAL A 11 10.28 7.34 18.71
CA VAL A 11 9.27 8.26 18.17
C VAL A 11 9.93 9.22 17.21
N MET A 12 9.55 9.17 15.95
CA MET A 12 10.05 10.06 14.90
C MET A 12 9.07 11.21 14.67
N MET A 13 9.57 12.44 14.74
CA MET A 13 8.87 13.65 14.34
C MET A 13 9.57 14.22 13.09
N THR A 14 9.18 13.78 11.93
CA THR A 14 9.83 14.11 10.65
C THR A 14 8.81 14.47 9.57
N GLY A 15 9.19 15.33 8.63
CA GLY A 15 8.35 15.72 7.48
C GLY A 15 8.55 14.85 6.23
N SER A 16 9.50 13.88 6.27
CA SER A 16 9.83 13.02 5.14
C SER A 16 10.17 11.61 5.58
N ALA A 17 10.31 10.69 4.63
CA ALA A 17 10.89 9.37 4.86
C ALA A 17 12.36 9.50 5.25
N LEU A 18 12.82 8.65 6.17
CA LEU A 18 14.20 8.52 6.60
C LEU A 18 14.70 7.09 6.38
N ALA A 19 15.97 6.96 6.00
CA ALA A 19 16.65 5.68 5.97
C ALA A 19 17.07 5.31 7.41
N ILE A 20 16.33 4.42 8.05
CA ILE A 20 16.52 3.98 9.44
C ILE A 20 16.70 2.46 9.56
N PRO A 21 17.57 1.83 8.76
CA PRO A 21 17.70 0.36 8.75
C PRO A 21 18.27 -0.21 10.07
N TRP A 22 19.07 0.57 10.78
CA TRP A 22 19.59 0.15 12.07
C TRP A 22 18.50 0.13 13.14
N GLU A 23 17.72 1.21 13.24
CA GLU A 23 16.59 1.34 14.17
C GLU A 23 15.53 0.28 13.88
N ALA A 24 15.20 0.06 12.62
CA ALA A 24 14.24 -0.96 12.18
C ALA A 24 14.62 -2.38 12.62
N LYS A 25 15.92 -2.64 12.80
CA LYS A 25 16.45 -3.95 13.23
C LYS A 25 16.61 -4.07 14.76
N HIS A 26 16.91 -2.97 15.45
CA HIS A 26 17.37 -3.02 16.83
C HIS A 26 16.41 -2.38 17.82
N VAL A 27 15.47 -1.57 17.39
CA VAL A 27 14.48 -0.93 18.25
C VAL A 27 13.16 -1.72 18.21
N PRO A 28 12.64 -2.16 19.38
CA PRO A 28 11.44 -3.00 19.43
C PRO A 28 10.19 -2.37 18.83
N ALA A 29 10.04 -1.05 18.94
CA ALA A 29 8.88 -0.33 18.41
C ALA A 29 9.29 1.04 17.85
N ILE A 30 8.72 1.41 16.71
CA ILE A 30 8.93 2.69 16.04
C ILE A 30 7.58 3.33 15.78
N LEU A 31 7.39 4.57 16.26
CA LEU A 31 6.22 5.39 15.97
C LEU A 31 6.63 6.59 15.11
N ASN A 32 6.11 6.67 13.89
CA ASN A 32 6.27 7.84 13.05
C ASN A 32 5.10 8.79 13.26
N ALA A 33 5.32 9.85 14.02
CA ALA A 33 4.31 10.81 14.44
C ALA A 33 4.17 12.00 13.47
N TRP A 34 5.06 12.12 12.48
CA TRP A 34 5.09 13.28 11.59
C TRP A 34 5.14 14.60 12.37
N TYR A 35 4.47 15.64 11.90
CA TYR A 35 4.30 16.91 12.62
C TYR A 35 2.89 17.00 13.19
N GLY A 36 2.74 16.62 14.45
CA GLY A 36 1.45 16.41 15.10
C GLY A 36 0.69 17.67 15.53
N GLY A 37 1.25 18.86 15.34
CA GLY A 37 0.61 20.12 15.78
C GLY A 37 0.43 20.21 17.30
N GLN A 38 -0.54 21.01 17.76
CA GLN A 38 -0.76 21.35 19.17
C GLN A 38 -1.01 20.12 20.06
N TYR A 39 -1.78 19.15 19.59
CA TYR A 39 -2.14 17.94 20.33
C TYR A 39 -1.21 16.74 20.02
N GLY A 40 -0.07 16.98 19.36
CA GLY A 40 0.84 15.90 18.94
C GLY A 40 1.36 15.06 20.09
N GLY A 41 1.69 15.69 21.23
CA GLY A 41 2.15 15.00 22.42
C GLY A 41 1.09 14.08 23.03
N GLU A 42 -0.15 14.54 23.13
CA GLU A 42 -1.30 13.76 23.60
C GLU A 42 -1.56 12.56 22.69
N ALA A 43 -1.65 12.76 21.37
CA ALA A 43 -1.85 11.70 20.40
C ALA A 43 -0.73 10.64 20.43
N ILE A 44 0.53 11.05 20.65
CA ILE A 44 1.66 10.11 20.82
C ILE A 44 1.47 9.30 22.12
N ALA A 45 1.09 9.96 23.22
CA ALA A 45 0.87 9.29 24.50
C ALA A 45 -0.27 8.27 24.41
N ASP A 46 -1.41 8.64 23.83
CA ASP A 46 -2.56 7.75 23.63
C ASP A 46 -2.19 6.46 22.88
N VAL A 47 -1.36 6.59 21.83
CA VAL A 47 -0.85 5.42 21.12
C VAL A 47 0.11 4.62 22.00
N LEU A 48 1.09 5.26 22.65
CA LEU A 48 2.11 4.56 23.44
C LEU A 48 1.54 3.80 24.64
N PHE A 49 0.52 4.36 25.29
CA PHE A 49 -0.12 3.77 26.46
C PHE A 49 -1.34 2.90 26.13
N GLY A 50 -1.75 2.86 24.85
CA GLY A 50 -2.79 1.95 24.37
C GLY A 50 -4.20 2.49 24.48
N ASP A 51 -4.38 3.77 24.81
CA ASP A 51 -5.68 4.45 24.83
C ASP A 51 -6.27 4.59 23.42
N TYR A 52 -5.40 4.62 22.40
CA TYR A 52 -5.77 4.61 20.99
C TYR A 52 -5.05 3.51 20.22
N ASN A 53 -5.80 2.67 19.52
CA ASN A 53 -5.24 1.65 18.62
C ASN A 53 -4.86 2.30 17.26
N PRO A 54 -3.56 2.38 16.91
CA PRO A 54 -3.13 3.08 15.70
C PRO A 54 -3.64 2.40 14.44
N SER A 55 -4.04 3.21 13.47
CA SER A 55 -4.50 2.79 12.14
C SER A 55 -3.84 3.59 11.01
N GLY A 56 -2.90 4.46 11.33
CA GLY A 56 -2.16 5.28 10.39
C GLY A 56 -1.35 4.44 9.40
N LYS A 57 -1.29 4.89 8.14
CA LYS A 57 -0.51 4.25 7.08
C LYS A 57 0.48 5.24 6.50
N LEU A 58 1.68 4.76 6.19
CA LEU A 58 2.73 5.58 5.59
C LEU A 58 2.32 6.09 4.21
N PRO A 59 2.28 7.40 3.97
CA PRO A 59 1.91 7.99 2.68
C PRO A 59 3.06 8.01 1.67
N VAL A 60 4.22 7.46 2.03
CA VAL A 60 5.43 7.41 1.21
C VAL A 60 6.16 6.07 1.43
N THR A 61 7.04 5.73 0.50
CA THR A 61 7.95 4.58 0.64
C THR A 61 9.16 4.99 1.48
N PHE A 62 9.51 4.21 2.48
CA PHE A 62 10.76 4.34 3.22
C PHE A 62 11.82 3.46 2.57
N TYR A 63 12.88 4.06 2.08
CA TYR A 63 14.01 3.35 1.47
C TYR A 63 14.99 2.87 2.55
N ALA A 64 15.74 1.82 2.26
CA ALA A 64 16.71 1.29 3.22
C ALA A 64 17.99 2.16 3.28
N LYS A 65 18.31 2.86 2.21
CA LYS A 65 19.50 3.72 2.08
C LYS A 65 19.27 4.81 1.03
N ASP A 66 19.97 5.91 1.13
CA ASP A 66 19.84 7.04 0.20
C ASP A 66 20.27 6.66 -1.22
N SER A 67 21.23 5.74 -1.37
CA SER A 67 21.65 5.24 -2.68
C SER A 67 20.62 4.37 -3.41
N ASP A 68 19.47 4.08 -2.79
CA ASP A 68 18.33 3.46 -3.46
C ASP A 68 17.53 4.45 -4.31
N LEU A 69 17.78 5.76 -4.13
CA LEU A 69 17.16 6.83 -4.89
C LEU A 69 17.98 7.16 -6.15
N PRO A 70 17.31 7.46 -7.28
CA PRO A 70 17.99 8.06 -8.43
C PRO A 70 18.57 9.42 -8.10
N ASP A 71 19.46 9.92 -8.99
CA ASP A 71 20.04 11.25 -8.90
C ASP A 71 18.96 12.31 -8.63
N PHE A 72 19.26 13.23 -7.71
CA PHE A 72 18.36 14.28 -7.28
C PHE A 72 17.92 15.19 -8.43
N GLU A 73 18.83 15.49 -9.37
CA GLU A 73 18.55 16.35 -10.54
C GLU A 73 17.75 15.65 -11.63
N SER A 74 17.60 14.31 -11.56
CA SER A 74 16.82 13.55 -12.55
C SER A 74 15.33 13.71 -12.31
N TYR A 75 14.58 14.06 -13.35
CA TYR A 75 13.12 14.08 -13.36
C TYR A 75 12.50 12.74 -13.78
N ASP A 76 13.32 11.73 -14.10
CA ASP A 76 12.82 10.40 -14.42
C ASP A 76 12.17 9.76 -13.18
N MET A 77 10.97 9.22 -13.35
CA MET A 77 10.25 8.53 -12.30
C MET A 77 10.71 7.07 -12.09
N GLN A 78 11.56 6.54 -12.97
CA GLN A 78 12.09 5.20 -12.80
C GLN A 78 12.89 5.10 -11.49
N GLY A 79 12.66 4.01 -10.74
CA GLY A 79 13.29 3.81 -9.44
C GLY A 79 12.72 4.64 -8.30
N ARG A 80 11.72 5.53 -8.55
CA ARG A 80 11.12 6.38 -7.52
C ARG A 80 9.78 5.84 -7.07
N THR A 81 9.46 6.06 -5.81
CA THR A 81 8.18 5.72 -5.14
C THR A 81 7.79 4.24 -5.28
N TYR A 82 6.77 3.80 -4.56
CA TYR A 82 6.23 2.44 -4.67
C TYR A 82 5.80 2.06 -6.10
N ARG A 83 5.57 3.08 -6.95
CA ARG A 83 5.11 2.85 -8.32
C ARG A 83 6.21 2.31 -9.23
N TYR A 84 7.46 2.75 -9.05
CA TYR A 84 8.56 2.42 -9.96
C TYR A 84 9.78 1.83 -9.28
N PHE A 85 9.85 1.84 -7.94
CA PHE A 85 10.95 1.24 -7.20
C PHE A 85 10.87 -0.29 -7.26
N LYS A 86 11.94 -0.91 -7.75
CA LYS A 86 12.06 -2.38 -7.91
C LYS A 86 12.87 -3.04 -6.80
N GLY A 87 13.47 -2.25 -5.91
CA GLY A 87 14.25 -2.73 -4.78
C GLY A 87 13.36 -3.21 -3.63
N LYS A 88 14.00 -3.53 -2.49
CA LYS A 88 13.31 -3.86 -1.26
C LYS A 88 13.15 -2.60 -0.40
N ALA A 89 11.93 -2.15 -0.21
CA ALA A 89 11.66 -1.02 0.68
C ALA A 89 11.97 -1.39 2.14
N LEU A 90 12.45 -0.43 2.93
CA LEU A 90 12.51 -0.60 4.39
C LEU A 90 11.09 -0.75 4.94
N TYR A 91 10.22 0.22 4.64
CA TYR A 91 8.77 0.12 4.86
C TYR A 91 8.05 0.52 3.57
N PRO A 92 7.11 -0.30 3.07
CA PRO A 92 6.42 0.00 1.83
C PRO A 92 5.39 1.13 2.02
N PHE A 93 5.02 1.80 0.96
CA PHE A 93 3.89 2.74 0.93
C PHE A 93 2.62 2.05 1.46
N GLY A 94 1.85 2.77 2.28
CA GLY A 94 0.63 2.25 2.87
C GLY A 94 0.85 1.36 4.10
N TYR A 95 2.10 1.09 4.51
CA TYR A 95 2.41 0.27 5.68
C TYR A 95 2.04 0.97 6.99
N GLY A 96 1.60 0.20 7.96
CA GLY A 96 1.33 0.63 9.33
C GLY A 96 0.75 -0.52 10.13
N LEU A 97 1.22 -0.68 11.38
CA LEU A 97 0.78 -1.71 12.32
C LEU A 97 -0.45 -1.24 13.10
N SER A 98 -1.11 -2.18 13.74
CA SER A 98 -2.21 -2.00 14.68
C SER A 98 -1.95 -2.88 15.89
N TYR A 99 -2.60 -2.62 17.03
CA TYR A 99 -2.60 -3.50 18.20
C TYR A 99 -3.53 -4.71 18.02
N THR A 100 -4.22 -4.80 16.88
CA THR A 100 -4.97 -5.97 16.44
C THR A 100 -4.48 -6.46 15.08
N ASP A 101 -4.94 -7.62 14.65
CA ASP A 101 -4.56 -8.24 13.40
C ASP A 101 -5.71 -8.29 12.41
N PHE A 102 -5.43 -8.01 11.13
CA PHE A 102 -6.39 -8.11 10.05
C PHE A 102 -5.98 -9.19 9.05
N ARG A 103 -6.97 -9.97 8.61
CA ARG A 103 -6.81 -11.03 7.61
C ARG A 103 -7.68 -10.74 6.40
N TYR A 104 -7.07 -10.82 5.23
CA TYR A 104 -7.72 -10.69 3.94
C TYR A 104 -8.03 -12.08 3.36
N SER A 105 -9.21 -12.24 2.77
CA SER A 105 -9.64 -13.50 2.18
C SER A 105 -10.73 -13.30 1.13
N SER A 106 -11.07 -14.36 0.39
CA SER A 106 -12.21 -14.38 -0.55
C SER A 106 -12.20 -13.21 -1.53
N LEU A 107 -11.04 -12.92 -2.13
CA LEU A 107 -10.96 -11.97 -3.23
C LEU A 107 -11.74 -12.51 -4.41
N LYS A 108 -12.81 -11.81 -4.81
CA LYS A 108 -13.72 -12.20 -5.88
C LYS A 108 -13.84 -11.08 -6.89
N MET A 109 -13.75 -11.46 -8.15
CA MET A 109 -13.98 -10.60 -9.31
C MET A 109 -14.20 -11.48 -10.54
N PRO A 110 -14.70 -10.95 -11.66
CA PRO A 110 -14.69 -11.67 -12.93
C PRO A 110 -13.26 -12.04 -13.35
N THR A 111 -13.08 -13.23 -13.89
CA THR A 111 -11.75 -13.70 -14.32
C THR A 111 -11.34 -13.14 -15.69
N ALA A 112 -12.32 -12.74 -16.52
CA ALA A 112 -12.10 -12.11 -17.80
C ALA A 112 -13.14 -11.02 -18.07
N ARG A 113 -12.71 -9.96 -18.75
CA ARG A 113 -13.55 -8.84 -19.18
C ARG A 113 -13.07 -8.30 -20.53
N ASN A 114 -13.97 -7.62 -21.25
CA ASN A 114 -13.60 -6.89 -22.46
C ASN A 114 -12.89 -5.58 -22.08
N THR A 115 -11.98 -5.10 -22.91
CA THR A 115 -11.29 -3.83 -22.74
C THR A 115 -12.24 -2.63 -22.69
N THR A 116 -13.44 -2.74 -23.28
CA THR A 116 -14.49 -1.72 -23.29
C THR A 116 -15.41 -1.73 -22.09
N ASP A 117 -15.30 -2.71 -21.20
CA ASP A 117 -16.15 -2.78 -19.98
C ASP A 117 -15.84 -1.60 -19.06
N LYS A 118 -16.86 -0.85 -18.70
CA LYS A 118 -16.72 0.42 -17.97
C LYS A 118 -16.36 0.22 -16.49
N GLU A 119 -16.92 -0.81 -15.86
CA GLU A 119 -16.72 -1.08 -14.43
C GLU A 119 -16.55 -2.56 -14.13
N ILE A 120 -15.63 -2.86 -13.23
CA ILE A 120 -15.33 -4.21 -12.77
C ILE A 120 -15.38 -4.24 -11.25
N PRO A 121 -16.35 -4.96 -10.65
CA PRO A 121 -16.41 -5.09 -9.21
C PRO A 121 -15.31 -6.01 -8.68
N VAL A 122 -14.64 -5.56 -7.63
CA VAL A 122 -13.63 -6.33 -6.90
C VAL A 122 -14.05 -6.40 -5.43
N THR A 123 -14.30 -7.58 -4.93
CA THR A 123 -14.82 -7.78 -3.57
C THR A 123 -13.84 -8.60 -2.75
N VAL A 124 -13.56 -8.18 -1.52
CA VAL A 124 -12.68 -8.86 -0.57
C VAL A 124 -13.33 -8.94 0.80
N THR A 125 -13.08 -10.00 1.55
CA THR A 125 -13.45 -10.10 2.96
C THR A 125 -12.26 -9.73 3.83
N VAL A 126 -12.45 -8.79 4.75
CA VAL A 126 -11.49 -8.38 5.77
C VAL A 126 -12.03 -8.77 7.14
N LYS A 127 -11.25 -9.49 7.92
CA LYS A 127 -11.59 -9.93 9.28
C LYS A 127 -10.56 -9.40 10.27
N ASN A 128 -11.03 -8.81 11.35
CA ASN A 128 -10.23 -8.58 12.54
C ASN A 128 -10.04 -9.93 13.28
N THR A 129 -8.82 -10.42 13.30
CA THR A 129 -8.48 -11.73 13.92
C THR A 129 -7.86 -11.57 15.30
N GLY A 130 -7.63 -10.35 15.75
CA GLY A 130 -7.10 -10.05 17.08
C GLY A 130 -8.20 -9.91 18.14
N LYS A 131 -7.80 -9.44 19.32
CA LYS A 131 -8.65 -9.32 20.51
C LYS A 131 -9.13 -7.91 20.80
N MET A 132 -8.65 -6.93 20.05
CA MET A 132 -9.02 -5.51 20.19
C MET A 132 -9.78 -5.04 18.96
N ASP A 133 -10.69 -4.11 19.17
CA ASP A 133 -11.30 -3.36 18.09
C ASP A 133 -10.25 -2.52 17.37
N GLY A 134 -10.43 -2.28 16.08
CA GLY A 134 -9.48 -1.48 15.34
C GLY A 134 -9.95 -1.07 13.96
N GLU A 135 -9.21 -0.15 13.39
CA GLU A 135 -9.43 0.30 12.03
C GLU A 135 -8.34 -0.23 11.08
N GLU A 136 -8.76 -0.57 9.87
CA GLU A 136 -7.86 -0.97 8.79
C GLU A 136 -8.11 -0.11 7.56
N VAL A 137 -7.04 0.22 6.84
CA VAL A 137 -7.12 0.85 5.51
C VAL A 137 -6.88 -0.21 4.46
N VAL A 138 -7.99 -0.70 3.91
CA VAL A 138 -8.00 -1.68 2.83
C VAL A 138 -7.60 -0.99 1.53
N GLN A 139 -6.53 -1.46 0.89
CA GLN A 139 -5.92 -0.84 -0.28
C GLN A 139 -5.96 -1.81 -1.47
N LEU A 140 -6.41 -1.32 -2.63
CA LEU A 140 -6.48 -2.08 -3.88
C LEU A 140 -5.42 -1.58 -4.84
N TYR A 141 -4.60 -2.49 -5.33
CA TYR A 141 -3.50 -2.24 -6.25
C TYR A 141 -3.66 -3.03 -7.54
N ILE A 142 -3.17 -2.45 -8.64
CA ILE A 142 -3.05 -3.14 -9.92
C ILE A 142 -1.62 -3.11 -10.44
N SER A 143 -1.28 -4.12 -11.25
CA SER A 143 -0.02 -4.19 -12.02
C SER A 143 -0.30 -4.79 -13.40
N HIS A 144 0.54 -4.41 -14.36
CA HIS A 144 0.48 -4.89 -15.74
C HIS A 144 1.78 -5.67 -16.07
N PRO A 145 1.89 -6.96 -15.67
CA PRO A 145 3.16 -7.69 -15.73
C PRO A 145 3.68 -7.91 -17.18
N ASP A 146 2.76 -7.98 -18.14
CA ASP A 146 3.09 -8.36 -19.53
C ASP A 146 3.31 -7.16 -20.46
N LYS A 147 3.40 -5.93 -19.93
CA LYS A 147 3.51 -4.74 -20.78
C LYS A 147 4.95 -4.37 -21.09
N LYS A 148 5.21 -4.11 -22.39
CA LYS A 148 6.51 -3.64 -22.89
C LYS A 148 6.70 -2.13 -22.77
N ILE A 149 5.62 -1.40 -22.46
CA ILE A 149 5.63 0.05 -22.24
C ILE A 149 5.98 0.35 -20.77
N LEU A 150 6.46 1.55 -20.49
CA LEU A 150 6.74 2.00 -19.13
C LEU A 150 5.43 2.13 -18.34
N VAL A 151 5.18 1.17 -17.46
CA VAL A 151 4.05 1.16 -16.54
C VAL A 151 4.55 1.05 -15.11
N PRO A 152 3.78 1.53 -14.11
CA PRO A 152 4.09 1.30 -12.71
C PRO A 152 4.25 -0.20 -12.40
N VAL A 153 5.20 -0.55 -11.55
CA VAL A 153 5.33 -1.88 -10.94
C VAL A 153 4.04 -2.26 -10.25
N THR A 154 3.44 -1.28 -9.55
CA THR A 154 2.12 -1.37 -8.96
C THR A 154 1.51 0.02 -8.82
N ALA A 155 0.19 0.14 -8.86
CA ALA A 155 -0.53 1.41 -8.71
C ALA A 155 -1.73 1.23 -7.78
N LEU A 156 -1.85 2.08 -6.75
CA LEU A 156 -3.04 2.19 -5.90
C LEU A 156 -4.21 2.70 -6.74
N LYS A 157 -5.33 1.99 -6.73
CA LYS A 157 -6.54 2.32 -7.48
C LYS A 157 -7.76 2.53 -6.60
N GLY A 158 -7.67 2.15 -5.35
CA GLY A 158 -8.73 2.42 -4.38
C GLY A 158 -8.28 2.11 -2.96
N PHE A 159 -8.90 2.78 -2.00
CA PHE A 159 -8.74 2.46 -0.59
C PHE A 159 -10.01 2.75 0.18
N LYS A 160 -10.22 2.02 1.28
CA LYS A 160 -11.34 2.25 2.21
C LYS A 160 -10.86 2.04 3.64
N ARG A 161 -11.08 3.03 4.49
CA ARG A 161 -10.90 2.90 5.94
C ARG A 161 -12.14 2.26 6.54
N ILE A 162 -11.96 1.21 7.31
CA ILE A 162 -13.04 0.45 7.94
C ILE A 162 -12.73 0.22 9.41
N TYR A 163 -13.76 0.31 10.25
CA TYR A 163 -13.71 -0.13 11.64
C TYR A 163 -14.27 -1.55 11.75
N LEU A 164 -13.57 -2.40 12.51
CA LEU A 164 -13.95 -3.78 12.81
C LEU A 164 -13.81 -4.08 14.30
N LYS A 165 -14.86 -4.57 14.91
CA LYS A 165 -14.77 -5.14 16.26
C LYS A 165 -13.88 -6.38 16.28
N ALA A 166 -13.36 -6.75 17.44
CA ALA A 166 -12.64 -8.02 17.61
C ALA A 166 -13.48 -9.20 17.09
N GLY A 167 -12.89 -10.00 16.20
CA GLY A 167 -13.56 -11.14 15.55
C GLY A 167 -14.49 -10.80 14.38
N GLU A 168 -14.85 -9.52 14.18
CA GLU A 168 -15.75 -9.09 13.10
C GLU A 168 -15.11 -9.24 11.72
N ALA A 169 -15.95 -9.56 10.73
CA ALA A 169 -15.58 -9.58 9.32
C ALA A 169 -16.53 -8.73 8.50
N LYS A 170 -15.97 -7.96 7.54
CA LYS A 170 -16.76 -7.17 6.57
C LYS A 170 -16.33 -7.50 5.15
N GLN A 171 -17.30 -7.49 4.25
CA GLN A 171 -17.07 -7.54 2.82
C GLN A 171 -16.91 -6.12 2.28
N ILE A 172 -15.83 -5.88 1.55
CA ILE A 172 -15.49 -4.60 0.95
C ILE A 172 -15.51 -4.75 -0.56
N THR A 173 -16.19 -3.85 -1.24
CA THR A 173 -16.27 -3.82 -2.70
C THR A 173 -15.64 -2.54 -3.22
N PHE A 174 -14.75 -2.68 -4.22
CA PHE A 174 -14.22 -1.62 -5.06
C PHE A 174 -14.82 -1.76 -6.46
N SER A 175 -14.89 -0.67 -7.20
CA SER A 175 -15.18 -0.67 -8.63
C SER A 175 -13.95 -0.15 -9.37
N LEU A 176 -13.41 -0.96 -10.30
CA LEU A 176 -12.33 -0.55 -11.18
C LEU A 176 -12.92 -0.03 -12.49
N SER A 177 -12.64 1.23 -12.80
CA SER A 177 -13.02 1.86 -14.06
C SER A 177 -12.06 1.49 -15.19
N SER A 178 -12.44 1.83 -16.42
CA SER A 178 -11.53 1.74 -17.58
C SER A 178 -10.27 2.59 -17.37
N GLU A 179 -10.40 3.77 -16.73
CA GLU A 179 -9.27 4.63 -16.41
C GLU A 179 -8.30 3.96 -15.42
N ASP A 180 -8.84 3.24 -14.44
CA ASP A 180 -8.01 2.51 -13.47
C ASP A 180 -7.18 1.43 -14.14
N LEU A 181 -7.74 0.75 -15.14
CA LEU A 181 -7.11 -0.34 -15.88
C LEU A 181 -6.23 0.14 -17.04
N SER A 182 -6.25 1.43 -17.35
CA SER A 182 -5.52 1.99 -18.49
C SER A 182 -4.04 2.21 -18.21
N CYS A 183 -3.28 2.22 -19.29
CA CYS A 183 -1.90 2.70 -19.35
C CYS A 183 -1.83 3.93 -20.25
N VAL A 184 -0.83 4.77 -20.04
CA VAL A 184 -0.54 5.92 -20.92
C VAL A 184 0.64 5.54 -21.79
N ASP A 185 0.52 5.69 -23.11
CA ASP A 185 1.59 5.41 -24.06
C ASP A 185 2.57 6.60 -24.19
N GLU A 186 3.59 6.46 -25.01
CA GLU A 186 4.64 7.46 -25.25
C GLU A 186 4.11 8.78 -25.85
N ASN A 187 2.93 8.76 -26.48
CA ASN A 187 2.26 9.92 -27.04
C ASN A 187 1.28 10.56 -26.03
N GLY A 188 1.25 10.11 -24.79
CA GLY A 188 0.33 10.60 -23.77
C GLY A 188 -1.12 10.10 -23.93
N ILE A 189 -1.38 9.14 -24.82
CA ILE A 189 -2.71 8.60 -25.07
C ILE A 189 -3.03 7.51 -24.06
N ARG A 190 -4.19 7.61 -23.42
CA ARG A 190 -4.66 6.66 -22.41
C ARG A 190 -5.39 5.50 -23.09
N LYS A 191 -4.94 4.28 -22.83
CA LYS A 191 -5.47 3.06 -23.48
C LYS A 191 -5.67 1.93 -22.50
N VAL A 192 -6.75 1.19 -22.61
CA VAL A 192 -6.93 -0.13 -21.99
C VAL A 192 -6.42 -1.17 -22.97
N LEU A 193 -5.41 -1.91 -22.58
CA LEU A 193 -4.74 -2.88 -23.43
C LEU A 193 -5.19 -4.29 -23.08
N PRO A 194 -5.45 -5.17 -24.07
CA PRO A 194 -5.69 -6.58 -23.79
C PRO A 194 -4.48 -7.23 -23.13
N GLY A 195 -4.70 -8.24 -22.30
CA GLY A 195 -3.65 -8.97 -21.58
C GLY A 195 -3.99 -9.17 -20.11
N THR A 196 -3.00 -9.57 -19.32
CA THR A 196 -3.18 -9.85 -17.91
C THR A 196 -3.01 -8.58 -17.07
N VAL A 197 -3.93 -8.35 -16.13
CA VAL A 197 -3.82 -7.36 -15.08
C VAL A 197 -3.83 -8.10 -13.74
N LYS A 198 -2.80 -7.91 -12.93
CA LYS A 198 -2.72 -8.45 -11.57
C LYS A 198 -3.44 -7.50 -10.61
N ILE A 199 -4.35 -8.05 -9.82
CA ILE A 199 -5.11 -7.32 -8.80
C ILE A 199 -4.66 -7.81 -7.44
N GLN A 200 -4.33 -6.88 -6.54
CA GLN A 200 -3.87 -7.18 -5.18
C GLN A 200 -4.62 -6.30 -4.19
N VAL A 201 -5.08 -6.90 -3.09
CA VAL A 201 -5.74 -6.18 -2.00
C VAL A 201 -5.05 -6.51 -0.69
N GLY A 202 -4.76 -5.48 0.09
CA GLY A 202 -4.08 -5.66 1.38
C GLY A 202 -3.99 -4.35 2.18
N GLY A 203 -3.23 -4.38 3.25
CA GLY A 203 -3.01 -3.22 4.14
C GLY A 203 -1.86 -2.30 3.73
N CYS A 204 -1.12 -2.63 2.68
CA CYS A 204 -0.03 -1.81 2.15
C CYS A 204 0.29 -2.21 0.70
N SER A 205 1.17 -1.46 0.05
CA SER A 205 1.59 -1.76 -1.32
C SER A 205 2.33 -3.11 -1.39
N PRO A 206 2.07 -3.92 -2.43
CA PRO A 206 2.62 -5.27 -2.56
C PRO A 206 4.05 -5.29 -3.12
N VAL A 207 4.87 -4.31 -2.78
CA VAL A 207 6.30 -4.27 -3.17
C VAL A 207 7.16 -5.05 -2.16
N ALA A 208 8.31 -5.54 -2.61
CA ALA A 208 9.23 -6.26 -1.74
C ALA A 208 9.68 -5.37 -0.57
N THR A 209 9.77 -5.94 0.63
CA THR A 209 10.15 -5.23 1.86
C THR A 209 11.21 -6.01 2.64
N LEU A 210 11.96 -5.30 3.49
CA LEU A 210 12.96 -5.87 4.40
C LEU A 210 12.40 -6.19 5.78
N THR A 211 11.25 -5.63 6.15
CA THR A 211 10.79 -5.60 7.55
C THR A 211 9.72 -6.62 7.91
N ALA A 212 8.79 -6.96 7.00
CA ALA A 212 7.71 -7.86 7.33
C ALA A 212 7.08 -8.54 6.10
N PRO A 213 6.49 -9.73 6.26
CA PRO A 213 5.69 -10.33 5.20
C PRO A 213 4.45 -9.49 4.91
N LEU A 214 4.13 -9.36 3.64
CA LEU A 214 2.96 -8.60 3.19
C LEU A 214 1.69 -9.41 3.44
N LYS A 215 0.69 -8.79 4.08
CA LYS A 215 -0.66 -9.37 4.27
C LYS A 215 -1.53 -8.93 3.09
N THR A 216 -1.44 -9.64 1.97
CA THR A 216 -2.20 -9.35 0.75
C THR A 216 -2.86 -10.61 0.20
N VAL A 217 -3.95 -10.41 -0.54
CA VAL A 217 -4.56 -11.44 -1.41
C VAL A 217 -4.50 -10.94 -2.84
N GLU A 218 -4.35 -11.86 -3.79
CA GLU A 218 -4.17 -11.50 -5.19
C GLU A 218 -4.96 -12.40 -6.15
N THR A 219 -5.26 -11.87 -7.30
CA THR A 219 -5.86 -12.59 -8.43
C THR A 219 -5.46 -11.94 -9.74
N ALA A 220 -5.76 -12.59 -10.85
CA ALA A 220 -5.51 -12.08 -12.19
C ALA A 220 -6.82 -11.82 -12.92
N LEU A 221 -6.89 -10.69 -13.64
CA LEU A 221 -7.93 -10.32 -14.57
C LEU A 221 -7.39 -10.45 -15.98
N LYS A 222 -8.06 -11.21 -16.85
CA LYS A 222 -7.76 -11.26 -18.28
C LYS A 222 -8.61 -10.23 -19.02
N LEU A 223 -7.98 -9.21 -19.60
CA LEU A 223 -8.60 -8.26 -20.51
C LEU A 223 -8.54 -8.82 -21.93
N THR A 224 -9.69 -8.90 -22.58
CA THR A 224 -9.89 -9.46 -23.94
C THR A 224 -10.44 -8.39 -24.89
N GLY A 225 -10.40 -8.65 -26.20
CA GLY A 225 -10.81 -7.71 -27.25
C GLY A 225 -9.65 -6.85 -27.75
N ASP A 226 -9.98 -5.81 -28.48
CA ASP A 226 -9.02 -4.87 -29.04
C ASP A 226 -8.58 -3.81 -28.03
N THR A 227 -7.52 -3.09 -28.36
CA THR A 227 -7.11 -1.91 -27.58
C THR A 227 -8.22 -0.87 -27.57
N TYR A 228 -8.65 -0.48 -26.38
CA TYR A 228 -9.66 0.57 -26.20
C TYR A 228 -8.98 1.88 -25.80
N THR A 229 -9.14 2.92 -26.62
CA THR A 229 -8.64 4.26 -26.33
C THR A 229 -9.72 5.02 -25.51
N ILE A 230 -9.29 5.62 -24.42
CA ILE A 230 -10.16 6.46 -23.59
C ILE A 230 -10.04 7.88 -24.14
N ASP A 231 -11.11 8.35 -24.77
CA ASP A 231 -11.25 9.74 -25.21
C ASP A 231 -11.33 10.66 -23.97
N LYS A 232 -10.74 11.84 -24.09
CA LYS A 232 -10.77 12.86 -23.03
C LYS A 232 -12.09 13.58 -23.00
#